data_9788207b82103440efa14601425da233
#
_entry.id   9788207b82103440efa14601425da233
#
_cell.length_a   1.000
_cell.length_b   1.000
_cell.length_c   1.000
_cell.angle_alpha   90.00
_cell.angle_beta   90.00
_cell.angle_gamma   90.00
#
_symmetry.space_group_name_H-M   'P 1'
#
loop_
_entity.id
_entity.type
_entity.pdbx_description
1 polymer ?
#
loop_
_entity_poly.entity_id
_entity_poly.type
_entity_poly.pdbx_seq_one_letter_code
_entity_poly.pdbx_strand_id
1 'polypeptide(L)'
;DATAGVDYDNTTKVTTKVGVVFEVKTNDDYYAEGDENFTVKITDLVNSPYETPSIDTTKDTVTSTITDNTPVKNHQVDGTGGIDGTVYGKEDTVYAVITPNTTSVVEGGEVTYTVKLVDSTGKEVKVTSDTKVTVTFGTNNSVSDGEVELKGTPNNNPLENGENITITIPKNGNSASFTIKTKDDFTADNNETFNLKITDIDSKEFENIVYDD
;
A
#
# COMPACT_ATOMS: atom_id res chain seq x y z
N ASP A 1 20.14 0.94 -0.42
CA ASP A 1 20.86 0.46 -1.63
C ASP A 1 19.97 -0.49 -2.40
N ALA A 2 19.90 -0.32 -3.71
CA ALA A 2 19.08 -1.10 -4.60
C ALA A 2 19.39 -2.60 -4.57
N THR A 3 18.36 -3.44 -4.61
CA THR A 3 18.41 -4.89 -4.47
C THR A 3 18.12 -5.59 -5.80
N ALA A 4 19.04 -6.43 -6.25
CA ALA A 4 18.87 -7.20 -7.48
C ALA A 4 17.64 -8.12 -7.40
N GLY A 5 16.79 -8.08 -8.42
CA GLY A 5 15.54 -8.83 -8.52
C GLY A 5 14.36 -8.20 -7.80
N VAL A 6 14.57 -7.06 -7.13
CA VAL A 6 13.53 -6.19 -6.55
C VAL A 6 13.52 -4.89 -7.35
N ASP A 7 14.56 -4.06 -7.23
CA ASP A 7 14.62 -2.71 -7.81
C ASP A 7 15.20 -2.70 -9.23
N TYR A 8 15.88 -3.77 -9.62
CA TYR A 8 16.40 -3.96 -10.98
C TYR A 8 16.50 -5.46 -11.33
N ASP A 9 16.70 -5.74 -12.62
CA ASP A 9 16.84 -7.11 -13.13
C ASP A 9 17.87 -7.91 -12.33
N ASN A 10 17.53 -9.15 -11.98
CA ASN A 10 18.39 -10.06 -11.20
C ASN A 10 19.64 -10.53 -11.99
N THR A 11 20.31 -9.60 -12.67
CA THR A 11 21.54 -9.83 -13.42
C THR A 11 22.73 -9.50 -12.57
N THR A 12 23.36 -10.50 -11.97
CA THR A 12 24.52 -10.30 -11.08
C THR A 12 25.86 -10.31 -11.81
N LYS A 13 25.90 -10.76 -13.08
CA LYS A 13 27.11 -10.79 -13.91
C LYS A 13 26.77 -10.73 -15.39
N VAL A 14 27.40 -9.79 -16.10
CA VAL A 14 27.31 -9.65 -17.56
C VAL A 14 28.69 -9.87 -18.17
N THR A 15 28.77 -10.64 -19.26
CA THR A 15 29.97 -10.74 -20.08
C THR A 15 29.70 -10.00 -21.40
N THR A 16 30.44 -8.93 -21.64
CA THR A 16 30.31 -8.12 -22.85
C THR A 16 31.66 -7.87 -23.51
N LYS A 17 31.67 -7.28 -24.71
CA LYS A 17 32.89 -6.90 -25.44
C LYS A 17 33.14 -5.40 -25.29
N VAL A 18 34.39 -4.98 -25.40
CA VAL A 18 34.74 -3.54 -25.46
C VAL A 18 33.96 -2.86 -26.58
N GLY A 19 33.32 -1.76 -26.25
CA GLY A 19 32.48 -0.98 -27.17
C GLY A 19 31.05 -1.50 -27.37
N VAL A 20 30.65 -2.58 -26.71
CA VAL A 20 29.27 -3.09 -26.70
C VAL A 20 28.56 -2.61 -25.43
N VAL A 21 27.45 -1.90 -25.63
CA VAL A 21 26.57 -1.45 -24.54
C VAL A 21 25.79 -2.64 -23.98
N PHE A 22 25.62 -2.70 -22.69
CA PHE A 22 24.64 -3.52 -22.01
C PHE A 22 23.71 -2.61 -21.18
N GLU A 23 22.52 -3.08 -20.91
CA GLU A 23 21.51 -2.34 -20.16
C GLU A 23 21.20 -3.09 -18.87
N VAL A 24 20.96 -2.35 -17.80
CA VAL A 24 20.35 -2.82 -16.56
C VAL A 24 18.96 -2.20 -16.54
N LYS A 25 17.94 -3.05 -16.51
CA LYS A 25 16.55 -2.61 -16.46
C LYS A 25 16.15 -2.44 -15.00
N THR A 26 15.60 -1.27 -14.66
CA THR A 26 14.98 -1.01 -13.36
C THR A 26 13.56 -1.56 -13.33
N ASN A 27 13.12 -1.99 -12.18
CA ASN A 27 11.74 -2.40 -11.93
C ASN A 27 11.00 -1.19 -11.36
N ASP A 28 9.71 -1.17 -11.59
CA ASP A 28 8.77 -0.17 -11.15
C ASP A 28 7.74 -0.86 -10.26
N ASP A 29 7.46 -0.31 -9.08
CA ASP A 29 6.50 -0.89 -8.14
C ASP A 29 5.83 0.22 -7.29
N TYR A 30 5.04 -0.15 -6.30
CA TYR A 30 4.23 0.78 -5.50
C TYR A 30 4.89 1.24 -4.20
N TYR A 31 6.11 0.83 -3.89
CA TYR A 31 6.81 1.26 -2.68
C TYR A 31 7.58 2.55 -2.92
N ALA A 32 7.45 3.49 -2.02
CA ALA A 32 8.22 4.72 -1.99
C ALA A 32 9.50 4.50 -1.16
N GLU A 33 10.53 3.99 -1.79
CA GLU A 33 11.79 3.61 -1.13
C GLU A 33 12.81 4.75 -1.13
N GLY A 34 12.58 5.76 -1.97
CA GLY A 34 13.48 6.89 -2.18
C GLY A 34 14.65 6.53 -3.09
N ASP A 35 15.58 7.47 -3.23
CA ASP A 35 16.74 7.27 -4.10
C ASP A 35 17.60 6.09 -3.65
N GLU A 36 17.81 5.12 -4.50
CA GLU A 36 18.62 3.96 -4.26
C GLU A 36 19.79 3.81 -5.24
N ASN A 37 20.86 3.17 -4.81
CA ASN A 37 22.06 3.04 -5.61
C ASN A 37 22.40 1.59 -5.91
N PHE A 38 22.79 1.32 -7.14
CA PHE A 38 23.47 0.09 -7.52
C PHE A 38 24.81 0.38 -8.16
N THR A 39 25.70 -0.60 -8.09
CA THR A 39 27.08 -0.44 -8.54
C THR A 39 27.42 -1.51 -9.58
N VAL A 40 27.97 -1.07 -10.71
CA VAL A 40 28.54 -1.95 -11.73
C VAL A 40 30.05 -1.90 -11.66
N LYS A 41 30.68 -3.08 -11.61
CA LYS A 41 32.12 -3.19 -11.49
C LYS A 41 32.71 -4.13 -12.56
N ILE A 42 33.82 -3.74 -13.17
CA ILE A 42 34.62 -4.62 -14.02
C ILE A 42 35.40 -5.59 -13.13
N THR A 43 35.12 -6.87 -13.23
CA THR A 43 35.72 -7.88 -12.36
C THR A 43 36.75 -8.78 -13.07
N ASP A 44 36.69 -8.86 -14.39
CA ASP A 44 37.58 -9.76 -15.15
C ASP A 44 37.72 -9.32 -16.61
N LEU A 45 38.84 -9.66 -17.23
CA LEU A 45 39.15 -9.50 -18.65
C LEU A 45 39.37 -10.88 -19.29
N VAL A 46 38.32 -11.40 -19.93
CA VAL A 46 38.35 -12.75 -20.53
C VAL A 46 38.77 -12.67 -21.98
N ASN A 47 39.67 -13.56 -22.38
CA ASN A 47 40.15 -13.69 -23.78
C ASN A 47 40.74 -12.37 -24.33
N SER A 48 41.46 -11.65 -23.54
CA SER A 48 42.17 -10.42 -23.97
C SER A 48 43.23 -10.72 -25.02
N PRO A 49 43.28 -9.97 -26.12
CA PRO A 49 44.36 -10.11 -27.13
C PRO A 49 45.69 -9.46 -26.70
N TYR A 50 45.72 -8.80 -25.56
CA TYR A 50 46.93 -8.11 -25.04
C TYR A 50 47.74 -9.04 -24.17
N GLU A 51 49.09 -8.89 -24.21
CA GLU A 51 50.03 -9.73 -23.47
C GLU A 51 49.87 -9.61 -21.93
N THR A 52 49.59 -8.41 -21.44
CA THR A 52 49.46 -8.12 -20.01
C THR A 52 48.23 -7.26 -19.73
N PRO A 53 47.02 -7.77 -19.91
CA PRO A 53 45.81 -7.00 -19.63
C PRO A 53 45.66 -6.80 -18.13
N SER A 54 45.26 -5.60 -17.74
CA SER A 54 44.97 -5.28 -16.33
C SER A 54 43.76 -4.38 -16.23
N ILE A 55 43.03 -4.50 -15.12
CA ILE A 55 41.91 -3.63 -14.78
C ILE A 55 42.48 -2.45 -13.96
N ASP A 56 42.16 -1.23 -14.37
CA ASP A 56 42.44 -0.04 -13.57
C ASP A 56 41.46 0.04 -12.41
N THR A 57 41.86 -0.38 -11.24
CA THR A 57 41.01 -0.44 -10.03
C THR A 57 40.58 0.93 -9.51
N THR A 58 41.05 2.01 -10.11
CA THR A 58 40.55 3.37 -9.80
C THR A 58 39.42 3.82 -10.70
N LYS A 59 39.11 3.05 -11.76
CA LYS A 59 38.08 3.36 -12.79
C LYS A 59 37.24 2.14 -13.18
N ASP A 60 37.29 1.08 -12.40
CA ASP A 60 36.60 -0.18 -12.67
C ASP A 60 35.15 -0.21 -12.22
N THR A 61 34.70 0.84 -11.54
CA THR A 61 33.43 0.88 -10.85
C THR A 61 32.65 2.15 -11.22
N VAL A 62 31.35 1.99 -11.44
CA VAL A 62 30.38 3.07 -11.61
C VAL A 62 29.18 2.82 -10.72
N THR A 63 28.69 3.86 -10.05
CA THR A 63 27.45 3.84 -9.28
C THR A 63 26.37 4.58 -10.07
N SER A 64 25.20 4.01 -10.14
CA SER A 64 24.00 4.62 -10.71
C SER A 64 22.92 4.71 -9.63
N THR A 65 22.08 5.73 -9.72
CA THR A 65 20.96 5.96 -8.81
C THR A 65 19.66 5.61 -9.52
N ILE A 66 18.80 4.86 -8.85
CA ILE A 66 17.38 4.68 -9.18
C ILE A 66 16.64 5.71 -8.33
N THR A 67 15.74 6.45 -8.94
CA THR A 67 14.94 7.47 -8.26
C THR A 67 13.48 7.06 -8.30
N ASP A 68 12.82 7.10 -7.15
CA ASP A 68 11.40 6.85 -7.00
C ASP A 68 10.54 8.06 -7.25
N ASN A 69 9.26 7.81 -7.48
CA ASN A 69 8.24 8.83 -7.43
C ASN A 69 8.04 9.36 -6.01
N THR A 70 7.65 10.62 -5.89
CA THR A 70 7.41 11.24 -4.58
C THR A 70 6.09 10.73 -4.00
N PRO A 71 6.08 10.18 -2.76
CA PRO A 71 4.86 9.68 -2.14
C PRO A 71 3.78 10.76 -2.02
N VAL A 72 2.56 10.43 -2.39
CA VAL A 72 1.38 11.30 -2.21
C VAL A 72 0.47 10.72 -1.15
N LYS A 73 0.18 11.53 -0.14
CA LYS A 73 -0.82 11.18 0.88
C LYS A 73 -2.22 11.45 0.36
N ASN A 74 -3.11 10.50 0.64
CA ASN A 74 -4.56 10.67 0.51
C ASN A 74 -5.02 11.08 -0.88
N HIS A 75 -4.90 10.17 -1.82
CA HIS A 75 -5.30 10.51 -3.16
C HIS A 75 -6.65 9.95 -3.57
N GLN A 76 -7.38 10.82 -4.29
CA GLN A 76 -8.73 10.58 -4.78
C GLN A 76 -8.80 9.64 -5.99
N VAL A 77 -9.92 9.01 -6.10
CA VAL A 77 -10.40 7.95 -6.96
C VAL A 77 -10.40 8.21 -8.47
N ASP A 78 -10.06 9.39 -8.96
CA ASP A 78 -10.27 9.70 -10.37
C ASP A 78 -9.15 9.28 -11.34
N GLY A 79 -8.05 8.74 -10.80
CA GLY A 79 -6.96 8.18 -11.62
C GLY A 79 -6.25 9.18 -12.52
N THR A 80 -6.38 10.47 -12.28
CA THR A 80 -5.88 11.52 -13.18
C THR A 80 -4.69 12.33 -12.66
N GLY A 81 -4.09 11.95 -11.53
CA GLY A 81 -2.84 12.55 -11.09
C GLY A 81 -2.81 12.97 -9.64
N GLY A 82 -1.61 12.98 -9.07
CA GLY A 82 -1.34 13.48 -7.73
C GLY A 82 -1.66 14.95 -7.56
N ILE A 83 -1.69 15.43 -6.33
CA ILE A 83 -1.98 16.84 -5.96
C ILE A 83 -1.02 17.82 -6.65
N ASP A 84 0.15 17.35 -7.06
CA ASP A 84 1.19 18.13 -7.77
C ASP A 84 1.16 17.97 -9.29
N GLY A 85 0.19 17.22 -9.85
CA GLY A 85 0.09 16.91 -11.26
C GLY A 85 0.91 15.68 -11.70
N THR A 86 1.50 14.93 -10.77
CA THR A 86 2.15 13.65 -11.04
C THR A 86 1.10 12.61 -11.43
N VAL A 87 1.31 11.92 -12.52
CA VAL A 87 0.46 10.82 -12.98
C VAL A 87 1.08 9.51 -12.47
N TYR A 88 0.37 8.83 -11.58
CA TYR A 88 0.77 7.51 -11.10
C TYR A 88 0.17 6.42 -11.98
N GLY A 89 0.98 5.44 -12.32
CA GLY A 89 0.56 4.24 -13.02
C GLY A 89 -0.26 3.31 -12.12
N LYS A 90 -0.70 2.21 -12.70
CA LYS A 90 -1.36 1.15 -11.93
C LYS A 90 -0.36 0.39 -11.06
N GLU A 91 0.88 0.35 -11.49
CA GLU A 91 2.03 -0.23 -10.81
C GLU A 91 2.39 0.55 -9.53
N ASP A 92 2.24 1.87 -9.55
CA ASP A 92 2.57 2.78 -8.44
C ASP A 92 1.45 2.85 -7.39
N THR A 93 0.31 2.17 -7.63
CA THR A 93 -0.92 2.41 -6.86
C THR A 93 -1.33 1.22 -6.02
N VAL A 94 -1.51 1.47 -4.72
CA VAL A 94 -2.14 0.56 -3.77
C VAL A 94 -3.58 1.01 -3.49
N TYR A 95 -4.50 0.07 -3.48
CA TYR A 95 -5.91 0.29 -3.21
C TYR A 95 -6.28 -0.23 -1.82
N ALA A 96 -6.91 0.61 -1.02
CA ALA A 96 -7.50 0.17 0.23
C ALA A 96 -8.99 -0.14 0.01
N VAL A 97 -9.38 -1.34 0.40
CA VAL A 97 -10.75 -1.82 0.26
C VAL A 97 -11.31 -2.26 1.61
N ILE A 98 -12.57 -1.94 1.87
CA ILE A 98 -13.29 -2.39 3.06
C ILE A 98 -14.40 -3.37 2.65
N THR A 99 -14.49 -4.50 3.33
CA THR A 99 -15.49 -5.53 3.03
C THR A 99 -16.13 -6.07 4.31
N PRO A 100 -17.48 -6.19 4.37
CA PRO A 100 -18.17 -6.84 5.47
C PRO A 100 -18.19 -8.37 5.29
N ASN A 101 -18.27 -9.11 6.38
CA ASN A 101 -18.53 -10.56 6.34
C ASN A 101 -19.99 -10.88 5.98
N THR A 102 -20.90 -9.93 6.17
CA THR A 102 -22.31 -10.01 5.78
C THR A 102 -22.84 -8.60 5.49
N THR A 103 -23.78 -8.48 4.58
CA THR A 103 -24.46 -7.23 4.24
C THR A 103 -25.79 -7.04 4.98
N SER A 104 -26.17 -7.99 5.82
CA SER A 104 -27.37 -7.89 6.63
C SER A 104 -27.17 -8.60 7.97
N VAL A 105 -27.73 -8.07 9.02
CA VAL A 105 -27.64 -8.59 10.39
C VAL A 105 -28.96 -8.34 11.11
N VAL A 106 -29.33 -9.23 12.00
CA VAL A 106 -30.48 -9.03 12.90
C VAL A 106 -30.05 -8.20 14.11
N GLU A 107 -31.00 -7.58 14.80
CA GLU A 107 -30.76 -6.90 16.08
C GLU A 107 -30.01 -7.82 17.06
N GLY A 108 -29.10 -7.25 17.84
CA GLY A 108 -28.20 -7.99 18.72
C GLY A 108 -27.07 -8.73 18.01
N GLY A 109 -27.07 -8.75 16.68
CA GLY A 109 -26.05 -9.43 15.88
C GLY A 109 -24.79 -8.60 15.62
N GLU A 110 -23.86 -9.17 14.88
CA GLU A 110 -22.53 -8.59 14.65
C GLU A 110 -22.16 -8.62 13.17
N VAL A 111 -21.52 -7.53 12.71
CA VAL A 111 -20.89 -7.45 11.38
C VAL A 111 -19.40 -7.18 11.57
N THR A 112 -18.56 -8.02 11.00
CA THR A 112 -17.12 -7.82 10.97
C THR A 112 -16.69 -7.23 9.64
N TYR A 113 -16.03 -6.09 9.69
CA TYR A 113 -15.45 -5.41 8.55
C TYR A 113 -13.96 -5.69 8.50
N THR A 114 -13.46 -5.96 7.30
CA THR A 114 -12.03 -6.15 7.05
C THR A 114 -11.57 -5.10 6.04
N VAL A 115 -10.57 -4.32 6.44
CA VAL A 115 -9.83 -3.43 5.53
C VAL A 115 -8.61 -4.17 5.04
N LYS A 116 -8.38 -4.15 3.72
CA LYS A 116 -7.22 -4.75 3.06
C LYS A 116 -6.54 -3.75 2.15
N LEU A 117 -5.23 -3.91 1.99
CA LEU A 117 -4.46 -3.25 0.94
C LEU A 117 -4.22 -4.24 -0.20
N VAL A 118 -4.49 -3.81 -1.44
CA VAL A 118 -4.31 -4.61 -2.65
C VAL A 118 -3.67 -3.79 -3.76
N ASP A 119 -2.92 -4.45 -4.65
CA ASP A 119 -2.42 -3.83 -5.88
C ASP A 119 -3.51 -3.73 -6.96
N SER A 120 -3.18 -3.17 -8.11
CA SER A 120 -4.10 -3.02 -9.25
C SER A 120 -4.64 -4.34 -9.83
N THR A 121 -4.05 -5.48 -9.46
CA THR A 121 -4.52 -6.82 -9.86
C THR A 121 -5.42 -7.46 -8.81
N GLY A 122 -5.58 -6.82 -7.63
CA GLY A 122 -6.32 -7.34 -6.49
C GLY A 122 -5.51 -8.27 -5.58
N LYS A 123 -4.20 -8.37 -5.80
CA LYS A 123 -3.29 -9.11 -4.93
C LYS A 123 -3.03 -8.33 -3.66
N GLU A 124 -3.03 -9.00 -2.51
CA GLU A 124 -2.80 -8.38 -1.21
C GLU A 124 -1.38 -7.83 -1.07
N VAL A 125 -1.28 -6.58 -0.61
CA VAL A 125 -0.05 -5.84 -0.38
C VAL A 125 0.24 -5.80 1.12
N LYS A 126 1.49 -6.07 1.51
CA LYS A 126 1.93 -6.02 2.91
C LYS A 126 2.50 -4.66 3.25
N VAL A 127 2.23 -4.18 4.46
CA VAL A 127 2.86 -2.98 4.99
C VAL A 127 4.22 -3.30 5.64
N THR A 128 5.19 -2.41 5.48
CA THR A 128 6.54 -2.55 6.08
C THR A 128 6.62 -1.94 7.48
N SER A 129 5.62 -1.13 7.85
CA SER A 129 5.44 -0.52 9.16
C SER A 129 3.97 -0.60 9.59
N ASP A 130 3.68 -0.35 10.87
CA ASP A 130 2.31 -0.25 11.36
C ASP A 130 1.58 0.90 10.65
N THR A 131 0.51 0.56 9.92
CA THR A 131 -0.26 1.52 9.10
C THR A 131 -1.62 1.77 9.71
N LYS A 132 -1.91 3.02 10.04
CA LYS A 132 -3.21 3.43 10.58
C LYS A 132 -4.19 3.72 9.45
N VAL A 133 -5.39 3.15 9.57
CA VAL A 133 -6.50 3.41 8.67
C VAL A 133 -7.65 4.01 9.48
N THR A 134 -8.19 5.12 9.00
CA THR A 134 -9.38 5.74 9.56
C THR A 134 -10.57 5.37 8.70
N VAL A 135 -11.58 4.81 9.35
CA VAL A 135 -12.88 4.48 8.75
C VAL A 135 -13.93 5.35 9.43
N THR A 136 -14.69 6.09 8.65
CA THR A 136 -15.79 6.92 9.18
C THR A 136 -17.10 6.15 9.12
N PHE A 137 -17.82 6.10 10.23
CA PHE A 137 -19.20 5.66 10.28
C PHE A 137 -20.07 6.69 9.58
N GLY A 138 -20.84 6.27 8.59
CA GLY A 138 -21.43 7.18 7.60
C GLY A 138 -22.38 8.22 8.18
N THR A 139 -22.53 9.31 7.47
CA THR A 139 -23.39 10.44 7.87
C THR A 139 -24.85 10.35 7.38
N ASN A 140 -25.14 9.38 6.49
CA ASN A 140 -26.46 9.16 5.91
C ASN A 140 -27.05 7.81 6.37
N ASN A 141 -26.70 7.38 7.56
CA ASN A 141 -27.26 6.18 8.16
C ASN A 141 -28.73 6.42 8.56
N SER A 142 -29.56 5.40 8.40
CA SER A 142 -30.92 5.43 8.95
C SER A 142 -30.98 4.89 10.39
N VAL A 143 -29.92 4.18 10.80
CA VAL A 143 -29.78 3.70 12.17
C VAL A 143 -29.67 4.87 13.15
N SER A 144 -30.43 4.80 14.25
CA SER A 144 -30.44 5.85 15.27
C SER A 144 -29.16 5.84 16.09
N ASP A 145 -28.81 7.01 16.67
CA ASP A 145 -27.66 7.13 17.55
C ASP A 145 -27.77 6.17 18.73
N GLY A 146 -26.72 5.40 18.94
CA GLY A 146 -26.66 4.45 20.02
C GLY A 146 -27.25 3.06 19.73
N GLU A 147 -27.80 2.80 18.55
CA GLU A 147 -28.29 1.49 18.08
C GLU A 147 -27.16 0.54 17.66
N VAL A 148 -25.99 1.08 17.35
CA VAL A 148 -24.79 0.32 16.99
C VAL A 148 -23.61 0.69 17.87
N GLU A 149 -22.73 -0.26 18.10
CA GLU A 149 -21.56 -0.10 18.97
C GLU A 149 -20.32 -0.74 18.36
N LEU A 150 -19.14 -0.14 18.62
CA LEU A 150 -17.86 -0.71 18.24
C LEU A 150 -17.45 -1.76 19.29
N LYS A 151 -17.40 -3.03 18.92
CA LYS A 151 -17.06 -4.14 19.81
C LYS A 151 -15.61 -4.09 20.22
N GLY A 152 -15.37 -4.40 21.51
CA GLY A 152 -14.00 -4.52 22.07
C GLY A 152 -13.39 -3.20 22.55
N THR A 153 -14.13 -2.11 22.48
CA THR A 153 -13.78 -0.86 23.17
C THR A 153 -14.25 -0.90 24.64
N PRO A 154 -13.63 -0.13 25.56
CA PRO A 154 -14.18 0.03 26.89
C PRO A 154 -15.64 0.52 26.82
N ASN A 155 -16.55 -0.23 27.45
CA ASN A 155 -17.99 0.04 27.49
C ASN A 155 -18.73 -0.09 26.15
N ASN A 156 -18.18 -0.84 25.16
CA ASN A 156 -18.77 -0.98 23.83
C ASN A 156 -19.27 0.40 23.34
N ASN A 157 -18.33 1.23 22.88
CA ASN A 157 -18.62 2.61 22.53
C ASN A 157 -19.73 2.71 21.47
N PRO A 158 -20.87 3.38 21.77
CA PRO A 158 -21.88 3.62 20.75
C PRO A 158 -21.28 4.43 19.59
N LEU A 159 -21.62 4.07 18.37
CA LEU A 159 -21.18 4.78 17.18
C LEU A 159 -22.23 5.83 16.80
N GLU A 160 -21.77 7.05 16.61
CA GLU A 160 -22.56 8.16 16.11
C GLU A 160 -22.24 8.44 14.64
N ASN A 161 -23.20 9.02 13.94
CA ASN A 161 -23.01 9.41 12.55
C ASN A 161 -21.83 10.36 12.38
N GLY A 162 -20.89 10.02 11.52
CA GLY A 162 -19.65 10.77 11.27
C GLY A 162 -18.50 10.44 12.23
N GLU A 163 -18.67 9.48 13.15
CA GLU A 163 -17.60 9.06 14.05
C GLU A 163 -16.50 8.28 13.33
N ASN A 164 -15.27 8.51 13.76
CA ASN A 164 -14.10 7.89 13.18
C ASN A 164 -13.64 6.66 13.99
N ILE A 165 -13.47 5.56 13.30
CA ILE A 165 -12.89 4.32 13.80
C ILE A 165 -11.46 4.22 13.27
N THR A 166 -10.46 4.19 14.15
CA THR A 166 -9.07 4.00 13.75
C THR A 166 -8.64 2.56 14.02
N ILE A 167 -8.17 1.90 12.98
CA ILE A 167 -7.60 0.55 13.04
C ILE A 167 -6.14 0.58 12.59
N THR A 168 -5.38 -0.44 12.95
CA THR A 168 -3.97 -0.56 12.55
C THR A 168 -3.76 -1.86 11.80
N ILE A 169 -3.25 -1.77 10.57
CA ILE A 169 -2.67 -2.91 9.86
C ILE A 169 -1.26 -3.08 10.43
N PRO A 170 -0.95 -4.21 11.08
CA PRO A 170 0.35 -4.39 11.73
C PRO A 170 1.46 -4.58 10.71
N LYS A 171 2.66 -4.20 11.06
CA LYS A 171 3.87 -4.46 10.26
C LYS A 171 3.90 -5.89 9.72
N ASN A 172 4.20 -6.06 8.45
CA ASN A 172 4.15 -7.31 7.67
C ASN A 172 2.74 -7.90 7.48
N GLY A 173 1.70 -7.20 7.94
CA GLY A 173 0.30 -7.51 7.65
C GLY A 173 -0.16 -6.87 6.34
N ASN A 174 -1.33 -7.27 5.87
CA ASN A 174 -2.00 -6.75 4.68
C ASN A 174 -3.44 -6.31 4.98
N SER A 175 -3.90 -6.53 6.21
CA SER A 175 -5.29 -6.28 6.59
C SER A 175 -5.44 -6.05 8.09
N ALA A 176 -6.56 -5.40 8.45
CA ALA A 176 -7.05 -5.30 9.81
C ALA A 176 -8.58 -5.39 9.82
N SER A 177 -9.15 -5.85 10.94
CA SER A 177 -10.60 -6.03 11.07
C SER A 177 -11.12 -5.38 12.35
N PHE A 178 -12.36 -4.96 12.31
CA PHE A 178 -13.12 -4.51 13.46
C PHE A 178 -14.56 -5.01 13.35
N THR A 179 -15.28 -5.02 14.46
CA THR A 179 -16.64 -5.56 14.51
C THR A 179 -17.60 -4.50 15.05
N ILE A 180 -18.68 -4.31 14.35
CA ILE A 180 -19.83 -3.52 14.79
C ILE A 180 -20.91 -4.48 15.28
N LYS A 181 -21.49 -4.19 16.44
CA LYS A 181 -22.60 -4.92 17.02
C LYS A 181 -23.84 -4.03 17.00
N THR A 182 -24.96 -4.56 16.54
CA THR A 182 -26.29 -3.94 16.68
C THR A 182 -26.86 -4.22 18.07
N LYS A 183 -27.61 -3.31 18.62
CA LYS A 183 -28.33 -3.54 19.86
C LYS A 183 -29.59 -4.33 19.63
N ASP A 184 -30.01 -5.04 20.66
CA ASP A 184 -31.29 -5.74 20.72
C ASP A 184 -32.14 -5.02 21.78
N ASP A 185 -33.30 -4.53 21.41
CA ASP A 185 -34.21 -3.86 22.32
C ASP A 185 -35.65 -4.36 22.16
N PHE A 186 -36.62 -3.65 22.68
CA PHE A 186 -38.05 -4.04 22.66
C PHE A 186 -38.86 -3.28 21.59
N THR A 187 -38.18 -2.45 20.79
CA THR A 187 -38.82 -1.63 19.76
C THR A 187 -38.93 -2.44 18.49
N ALA A 188 -40.02 -2.38 17.81
CA ALA A 188 -40.18 -2.99 16.49
C ALA A 188 -39.79 -1.95 15.43
N ASP A 189 -38.51 -1.89 15.12
CA ASP A 189 -38.00 -0.98 14.12
C ASP A 189 -38.13 -1.52 12.72
N ASN A 190 -38.18 -0.61 11.74
CA ASN A 190 -38.06 -0.98 10.34
C ASN A 190 -36.61 -1.33 10.01
N ASN A 191 -36.39 -1.95 8.85
CA ASN A 191 -35.03 -2.19 8.36
C ASN A 191 -34.22 -0.89 8.34
N GLU A 192 -33.14 -0.86 9.09
CA GLU A 192 -32.21 0.23 9.16
C GLU A 192 -30.93 -0.05 8.37
N THR A 193 -30.23 1.00 7.98
CA THR A 193 -29.02 0.90 7.20
C THR A 193 -27.92 1.74 7.79
N PHE A 194 -26.71 1.23 7.75
CA PHE A 194 -25.51 2.01 8.02
C PHE A 194 -24.41 1.67 7.01
N ASN A 195 -23.54 2.63 6.77
CA ASN A 195 -22.40 2.48 5.86
C ASN A 195 -21.12 2.94 6.55
N LEU A 196 -20.03 2.54 5.98
CA LEU A 196 -18.68 2.83 6.42
C LEU A 196 -17.84 3.23 5.22
N LYS A 197 -16.93 4.18 5.44
CA LYS A 197 -16.08 4.70 4.40
C LYS A 197 -14.65 4.84 4.93
N ILE A 198 -13.66 4.41 4.16
CA ILE A 198 -12.26 4.74 4.46
C ILE A 198 -12.07 6.23 4.15
N THR A 199 -11.56 7.00 5.11
CA THR A 199 -11.38 8.45 4.97
C THR A 199 -9.95 8.91 5.12
N ASP A 200 -9.06 8.08 5.69
CA ASP A 200 -7.64 8.38 5.79
C ASP A 200 -6.80 7.12 5.95
N ILE A 201 -5.58 7.16 5.39
CA ILE A 201 -4.56 6.14 5.59
C ILE A 201 -3.24 6.84 5.89
N ASP A 202 -2.73 6.67 7.11
CA ASP A 202 -1.45 7.24 7.53
C ASP A 202 -0.30 6.28 7.17
N SER A 203 0.13 6.35 5.91
CA SER A 203 1.29 5.63 5.38
C SER A 203 2.14 6.55 4.54
N LYS A 204 3.46 6.31 4.53
CA LYS A 204 4.44 7.00 3.68
C LYS A 204 5.28 6.02 2.86
N GLU A 205 4.93 4.74 2.92
CA GLU A 205 5.69 3.68 2.27
C GLU A 205 5.22 3.36 0.85
N PHE A 206 4.09 3.95 0.43
CA PHE A 206 3.55 3.77 -0.91
C PHE A 206 3.60 5.08 -1.69
N GLU A 207 3.88 4.99 -2.97
CA GLU A 207 3.90 6.14 -3.86
C GLU A 207 2.52 6.75 -4.01
N ASN A 208 1.51 5.91 -4.17
CA ASN A 208 0.11 6.33 -4.26
C ASN A 208 -0.81 5.34 -3.53
N ILE A 209 -1.72 5.87 -2.71
CA ILE A 209 -2.79 5.10 -2.08
C ILE A 209 -4.13 5.67 -2.48
N VAL A 210 -4.99 4.78 -2.99
CA VAL A 210 -6.37 5.10 -3.38
C VAL A 210 -7.33 4.33 -2.50
N TYR A 211 -8.39 4.98 -2.05
CA TYR A 211 -9.50 4.34 -1.34
C TYR A 211 -10.81 4.91 -1.84
N ASP A 212 -11.84 4.06 -1.91
CA ASP A 212 -13.17 4.45 -2.36
C ASP A 212 -13.84 5.44 -1.41
N ASP A 213 -14.42 6.45 -2.02
CA ASP A 213 -15.30 7.44 -1.43
C ASP A 213 -16.69 6.90 -1.14
#